data_150da72c6802236e9f44ccef3b44fd35
#
_entry.id   150da72c6802236e9f44ccef3b44fd35
#
_cell.length_a   1.000
_cell.length_b   1.000
_cell.length_c   1.000
_cell.angle_alpha   90.00
_cell.angle_beta   90.00
_cell.angle_gamma   90.00
#
_symmetry.space_group_name_H-M   'P 1'
#
loop_
_entity.id
_entity.type
_entity.pdbx_description
1 polymer ?
#
loop_
_entity_poly.entity_id
_entity_poly.type
_entity_poly.pdbx_seq_one_letter_code
_entity_poly.pdbx_strand_id
1 'polypeptide(L)'
;MDRAPGAGAPTAQELVAALRERCSPAEVALIRKRLGPGDDTCGIRMRDLFETARSHAAMPLAEVERLFASDLYEVRMGALCILDVRARARRATEAERARLYGLYLGHHDRITTWDMVDRAAPSVVGGHLLRRSRAPLHELAAAADPLRRRTAVTAPLWFVRYGDRSDLADVLALAAALADDPDPLVHLAVGTLLKHAGGLDPDAVTAFLDAHAARMPRPALRAATAKLLPAQRARFTGR
;
A
#
# COMPACT_ATOMS: atom_id res chain seq x y z
N MET A 1 3.25 -19.43 17.33
CA MET A 1 4.26 -20.45 17.66
C MET A 1 5.47 -19.65 18.13
N ASP A 2 5.69 -19.57 19.44
CA ASP A 2 6.81 -18.82 20.02
C ASP A 2 8.12 -19.56 19.73
N ARG A 3 9.10 -18.81 19.27
CA ARG A 3 10.46 -19.32 19.01
C ARG A 3 11.08 -19.77 20.34
N ALA A 4 11.78 -20.91 20.34
CA ALA A 4 12.47 -21.41 21.52
C ALA A 4 13.45 -20.35 22.11
N PRO A 5 13.56 -20.22 23.44
CA PRO A 5 14.51 -19.31 24.06
C PRO A 5 15.94 -19.72 23.71
N GLY A 6 16.68 -18.85 23.00
CA GLY A 6 18.06 -19.10 22.54
C GLY A 6 18.26 -19.02 21.02
N ALA A 7 17.22 -18.95 20.21
CA ALA A 7 17.36 -18.74 18.77
C ALA A 7 17.73 -17.27 18.47
N GLY A 8 18.81 -17.07 17.69
CA GLY A 8 19.22 -15.75 17.19
C GLY A 8 18.08 -15.01 16.44
N ALA A 9 18.25 -13.72 16.17
CA ALA A 9 17.26 -12.96 15.38
C ALA A 9 17.06 -13.61 13.99
N PRO A 10 15.82 -13.61 13.42
CA PRO A 10 15.56 -14.16 12.10
C PRO A 10 16.43 -13.51 11.02
N THR A 11 16.85 -14.30 10.04
CA THR A 11 17.65 -13.85 8.91
C THR A 11 16.85 -13.83 7.60
N ALA A 12 17.33 -13.10 6.60
CA ALA A 12 16.75 -13.11 5.25
C ALA A 12 16.73 -14.53 4.66
N GLN A 13 17.77 -15.30 4.91
CA GLN A 13 17.92 -16.67 4.43
C GLN A 13 16.85 -17.61 5.02
N GLU A 14 16.56 -17.49 6.32
CA GLU A 14 15.51 -18.27 6.99
C GLU A 14 14.13 -17.93 6.43
N LEU A 15 13.84 -16.64 6.18
CA LEU A 15 12.58 -16.25 5.55
C LEU A 15 12.44 -16.85 4.14
N VAL A 16 13.49 -16.74 3.31
CA VAL A 16 13.47 -17.28 1.95
C VAL A 16 13.26 -18.79 1.97
N ALA A 17 13.92 -19.52 2.87
CA ALA A 17 13.71 -20.96 3.04
C ALA A 17 12.26 -21.28 3.42
N ALA A 18 11.72 -20.59 4.42
CA ALA A 18 10.35 -20.79 4.89
C ALA A 18 9.30 -20.43 3.80
N LEU A 19 9.56 -19.44 2.96
CA LEU A 19 8.71 -19.12 1.82
C LEU A 19 8.76 -20.21 0.75
N ARG A 20 9.95 -20.74 0.43
CA ARG A 20 10.13 -21.80 -0.57
C ARG A 20 9.37 -23.08 -0.20
N GLU A 21 9.27 -23.43 1.07
CA GLU A 21 8.47 -24.56 1.54
C GLU A 21 6.97 -24.42 1.25
N ARG A 22 6.51 -23.19 0.97
CA ARG A 22 5.10 -22.86 0.71
C ARG A 22 4.79 -22.60 -0.75
N CYS A 23 5.78 -22.76 -1.64
CA CYS A 23 5.59 -22.61 -3.09
C CYS A 23 4.59 -23.63 -3.63
N SER A 24 3.72 -23.20 -4.51
CA SER A 24 2.67 -24.01 -5.14
C SER A 24 2.56 -23.73 -6.64
N PRO A 25 2.85 -24.70 -7.50
CA PRO A 25 2.68 -24.54 -8.95
C PRO A 25 1.26 -24.10 -9.36
N ALA A 26 0.24 -24.49 -8.58
CA ALA A 26 -1.14 -24.13 -8.84
C ALA A 26 -1.41 -22.61 -8.70
N GLU A 27 -0.65 -21.90 -7.88
CA GLU A 27 -0.80 -20.45 -7.66
C GLU A 27 0.02 -19.61 -8.67
N VAL A 28 1.04 -20.19 -9.31
CA VAL A 28 1.97 -19.47 -10.21
C VAL A 28 1.22 -18.76 -11.33
N ALA A 29 0.33 -19.46 -12.02
CA ALA A 29 -0.42 -18.89 -13.15
C ALA A 29 -1.30 -17.71 -12.76
N LEU A 30 -1.86 -17.72 -11.56
CA LEU A 30 -2.69 -16.64 -11.02
C LEU A 30 -1.84 -15.41 -10.66
N ILE A 31 -0.70 -15.64 -9.99
CA ILE A 31 0.19 -14.55 -9.55
C ILE A 31 0.86 -13.90 -10.76
N ARG A 32 1.33 -14.68 -11.72
CA ARG A 32 2.01 -14.18 -12.93
C ARG A 32 1.19 -13.17 -13.74
N LYS A 33 -0.15 -13.22 -13.67
CA LYS A 33 -1.04 -12.27 -14.37
C LYS A 33 -0.86 -10.81 -13.93
N ARG A 34 -0.31 -10.57 -12.77
CA ARG A 34 -0.11 -9.22 -12.19
C ARG A 34 1.37 -8.81 -12.15
N LEU A 35 2.29 -9.71 -12.46
CA LEU A 35 3.72 -9.43 -12.46
C LEU A 35 4.15 -8.76 -13.75
N GLY A 36 5.11 -7.83 -13.61
CA GLY A 36 5.78 -7.19 -14.74
C GLY A 36 6.94 -8.02 -15.29
N PRO A 37 7.54 -7.55 -16.39
CA PRO A 37 8.78 -8.13 -16.93
C PRO A 37 9.89 -8.08 -15.85
N GLY A 38 10.63 -9.17 -15.70
CA GLY A 38 11.73 -9.28 -14.73
C GLY A 38 11.31 -9.75 -13.33
N ASP A 39 10.02 -9.87 -13.04
CA ASP A 39 9.54 -10.50 -11.81
C ASP A 39 9.37 -12.01 -12.00
N ASP A 40 9.80 -12.77 -11.00
CA ASP A 40 9.54 -14.20 -10.91
C ASP A 40 8.61 -14.53 -9.73
N THR A 41 7.99 -15.71 -9.75
CA THR A 41 7.10 -16.19 -8.70
C THR A 41 7.19 -17.71 -8.56
N CYS A 42 7.18 -18.19 -7.34
CA CYS A 42 7.03 -19.61 -7.04
C CYS A 42 5.58 -19.99 -6.64
N GLY A 43 4.68 -19.03 -6.56
CA GLY A 43 3.27 -19.27 -6.28
C GLY A 43 2.98 -19.50 -4.81
N ILE A 44 2.85 -18.43 -4.01
CA ILE A 44 2.48 -18.54 -2.59
C ILE A 44 1.14 -17.84 -2.38
N ARG A 45 0.22 -18.49 -1.68
CA ARG A 45 -1.02 -17.85 -1.26
C ARG A 45 -0.71 -16.70 -0.33
N MET A 46 -1.37 -15.57 -0.54
CA MET A 46 -1.12 -14.34 0.21
C MET A 46 -1.26 -14.54 1.73
N ARG A 47 -2.18 -15.38 2.18
CA ARG A 47 -2.33 -15.74 3.58
C ARG A 47 -1.06 -16.38 4.15
N ASP A 48 -0.50 -17.36 3.44
CA ASP A 48 0.66 -18.13 3.88
C ASP A 48 1.92 -17.25 3.89
N LEU A 49 2.02 -16.35 2.90
CA LEU A 49 3.06 -15.34 2.85
C LEU A 49 2.99 -14.39 4.05
N PHE A 50 1.79 -13.90 4.42
CA PHE A 50 1.62 -13.02 5.58
C PHE A 50 1.93 -13.71 6.90
N GLU A 51 1.55 -14.98 7.08
CA GLU A 51 1.87 -15.75 8.26
C GLU A 51 3.39 -15.92 8.39
N THR A 52 4.07 -16.26 7.30
CA THR A 52 5.53 -16.41 7.26
C THR A 52 6.24 -15.09 7.57
N ALA A 53 5.83 -13.98 6.93
CA ALA A 53 6.42 -12.68 7.21
C ALA A 53 6.21 -12.23 8.67
N ARG A 54 5.02 -12.49 9.23
CA ARG A 54 4.71 -12.17 10.64
C ARG A 54 5.60 -12.92 11.62
N SER A 55 5.86 -14.20 11.38
CA SER A 55 6.76 -14.99 12.24
C SER A 55 8.22 -14.53 12.18
N HIS A 56 8.59 -13.77 11.15
CA HIS A 56 9.92 -13.18 10.97
C HIS A 56 9.97 -11.67 11.26
N ALA A 57 8.92 -11.08 11.85
CA ALA A 57 8.83 -9.63 12.05
C ALA A 57 9.93 -9.06 12.99
N ALA A 58 10.56 -9.89 13.81
CA ALA A 58 11.70 -9.52 14.65
C ALA A 58 13.04 -9.45 13.88
N MET A 59 13.04 -9.73 12.57
CA MET A 59 14.22 -9.67 11.70
C MET A 59 14.90 -8.30 11.77
N PRO A 60 16.24 -8.22 11.90
CA PRO A 60 16.97 -6.95 11.80
C PRO A 60 16.69 -6.24 10.46
N LEU A 61 16.60 -4.89 10.47
CA LEU A 61 16.27 -4.15 9.26
C LEU A 61 17.29 -4.35 8.13
N ALA A 62 18.56 -4.56 8.43
CA ALA A 62 19.56 -4.89 7.43
C ALA A 62 19.29 -6.23 6.72
N GLU A 63 18.68 -7.20 7.43
CA GLU A 63 18.26 -8.46 6.82
C GLU A 63 16.98 -8.27 5.97
N VAL A 64 16.04 -7.42 6.43
CA VAL A 64 14.84 -7.06 5.63
C VAL A 64 15.25 -6.36 4.34
N GLU A 65 16.23 -5.47 4.39
CA GLU A 65 16.76 -4.76 3.24
C GLU A 65 17.30 -5.70 2.15
N ARG A 66 18.01 -6.75 2.55
CA ARG A 66 18.53 -7.77 1.62
C ARG A 66 17.43 -8.47 0.80
N LEU A 67 16.22 -8.58 1.34
CA LEU A 67 15.10 -9.23 0.66
C LEU A 67 14.66 -8.46 -0.60
N PHE A 68 14.87 -7.13 -0.65
CA PHE A 68 14.51 -6.33 -1.81
C PHE A 68 15.38 -6.62 -3.04
N ALA A 69 16.57 -7.19 -2.87
CA ALA A 69 17.44 -7.59 -3.98
C ALA A 69 16.92 -8.81 -4.76
N SER A 70 15.96 -9.55 -4.24
CA SER A 70 15.42 -10.76 -4.87
C SER A 70 14.56 -10.44 -6.10
N ASP A 71 14.68 -11.23 -7.17
CA ASP A 71 13.76 -11.17 -8.30
C ASP A 71 12.44 -11.91 -8.03
N LEU A 72 12.40 -12.73 -6.97
CA LEU A 72 11.19 -13.44 -6.58
C LEU A 72 10.21 -12.48 -5.88
N TYR A 73 9.02 -12.33 -6.49
CA TYR A 73 7.94 -11.45 -6.00
C TYR A 73 7.62 -11.71 -4.51
N GLU A 74 7.49 -12.96 -4.11
CA GLU A 74 7.10 -13.33 -2.75
C GLU A 74 8.14 -12.92 -1.70
N VAL A 75 9.41 -12.88 -2.06
CA VAL A 75 10.48 -12.45 -1.15
C VAL A 75 10.39 -10.94 -0.91
N ARG A 76 10.22 -10.14 -1.95
CA ARG A 76 10.03 -8.68 -1.82
C ARG A 76 8.72 -8.34 -1.11
N MET A 77 7.63 -9.04 -1.45
CA MET A 77 6.35 -8.88 -0.73
C MET A 77 6.50 -9.25 0.74
N GLY A 78 7.29 -10.28 1.07
CA GLY A 78 7.64 -10.65 2.44
C GLY A 78 8.34 -9.52 3.19
N ALA A 79 9.30 -8.83 2.57
CA ALA A 79 9.93 -7.63 3.13
C ALA A 79 8.89 -6.56 3.47
N LEU A 80 8.02 -6.22 2.52
CA LEU A 80 6.96 -5.22 2.70
C LEU A 80 5.95 -5.62 3.79
N CYS A 81 5.63 -6.91 3.90
CA CYS A 81 4.80 -7.42 4.99
C CYS A 81 5.48 -7.25 6.36
N ILE A 82 6.79 -7.48 6.47
CA ILE A 82 7.54 -7.23 7.71
C ILE A 82 7.50 -5.74 8.05
N LEU A 83 7.73 -4.84 7.07
CA LEU A 83 7.63 -3.39 7.30
C LEU A 83 6.23 -3.01 7.80
N ASP A 84 5.16 -3.54 7.17
CA ASP A 84 3.77 -3.28 7.57
C ASP A 84 3.48 -3.75 9.00
N VAL A 85 3.87 -4.98 9.35
CA VAL A 85 3.68 -5.54 10.70
C VAL A 85 4.38 -4.68 11.75
N ARG A 86 5.62 -4.26 11.50
CA ARG A 86 6.40 -3.43 12.42
C ARG A 86 5.83 -2.01 12.52
N ALA A 87 5.44 -1.39 11.42
CA ALA A 87 4.83 -0.05 11.42
C ALA A 87 3.51 -0.01 12.21
N ARG A 88 2.73 -1.11 12.20
CA ARG A 88 1.47 -1.26 12.96
C ARG A 88 1.69 -1.63 14.43
N ALA A 89 2.89 -2.01 14.83
CA ALA A 89 3.14 -2.42 16.20
C ALA A 89 2.88 -1.25 17.18
N ARG A 90 2.15 -1.51 18.27
CA ARG A 90 1.82 -0.49 19.29
C ARG A 90 3.06 0.14 19.93
N ARG A 91 4.18 -0.58 19.95
CA ARG A 91 5.46 -0.14 20.50
C ARG A 91 6.41 0.48 19.48
N ALA A 92 5.98 0.61 18.20
CA ALA A 92 6.82 1.22 17.16
C ALA A 92 7.15 2.67 17.55
N THR A 93 8.43 2.95 17.74
CA THR A 93 8.93 4.30 18.03
C THR A 93 8.94 5.18 16.78
N GLU A 94 9.02 6.50 16.95
CA GLU A 94 9.19 7.42 15.83
C GLU A 94 10.47 7.13 15.02
N ALA A 95 11.57 6.82 15.70
CA ALA A 95 12.83 6.46 15.05
C ALA A 95 12.70 5.17 14.23
N GLU A 96 11.95 4.18 14.73
CA GLU A 96 11.67 2.96 13.97
C GLU A 96 10.80 3.27 12.75
N ARG A 97 9.70 4.02 12.91
CA ARG A 97 8.84 4.44 11.78
C ARG A 97 9.61 5.18 10.71
N ALA A 98 10.55 6.06 11.09
CA ALA A 98 11.41 6.77 10.15
C ALA A 98 12.32 5.81 9.36
N ARG A 99 12.90 4.78 10.01
CA ARG A 99 13.72 3.76 9.33
C ARG A 99 12.89 2.92 8.37
N LEU A 100 11.68 2.47 8.78
CA LEU A 100 10.78 1.71 7.92
C LEU A 100 10.36 2.52 6.69
N TYR A 101 10.04 3.79 6.88
CA TYR A 101 9.75 4.75 5.81
C TYR A 101 10.94 4.92 4.86
N GLY A 102 12.15 5.10 5.40
CA GLY A 102 13.37 5.21 4.60
C GLY A 102 13.63 3.98 3.75
N LEU A 103 13.47 2.76 4.32
CA LEU A 103 13.59 1.50 3.58
C LEU A 103 12.56 1.38 2.46
N TYR A 104 11.29 1.71 2.74
CA TYR A 104 10.23 1.66 1.73
C TYR A 104 10.52 2.58 0.55
N LEU A 105 10.89 3.84 0.80
CA LEU A 105 11.18 4.80 -0.27
C LEU A 105 12.51 4.52 -0.96
N GLY A 106 13.54 4.09 -0.24
CA GLY A 106 14.86 3.76 -0.78
C GLY A 106 14.83 2.56 -1.73
N HIS A 107 13.88 1.65 -1.56
CA HIS A 107 13.70 0.48 -2.41
C HIS A 107 12.39 0.52 -3.21
N HIS A 108 11.85 1.72 -3.47
CA HIS A 108 10.58 1.85 -4.19
C HIS A 108 10.64 1.33 -5.63
N ASP A 109 11.81 1.35 -6.25
CA ASP A 109 12.10 0.75 -7.57
C ASP A 109 11.95 -0.78 -7.58
N ARG A 110 11.98 -1.42 -6.40
CA ARG A 110 11.74 -2.87 -6.22
C ARG A 110 10.27 -3.20 -5.88
N ILE A 111 9.41 -2.19 -5.77
CA ILE A 111 7.96 -2.32 -5.64
C ILE A 111 7.38 -2.32 -7.05
N THR A 112 7.10 -3.50 -7.58
CA THR A 112 6.79 -3.71 -9.01
C THR A 112 5.31 -3.98 -9.26
N THR A 113 4.49 -4.11 -8.19
CA THR A 113 3.07 -4.40 -8.33
C THR A 113 2.22 -3.53 -7.40
N TRP A 114 0.96 -3.33 -7.79
CA TRP A 114 0.00 -2.51 -7.04
C TRP A 114 -0.29 -3.06 -5.63
N ASP A 115 -0.31 -4.38 -5.47
CA ASP A 115 -0.59 -5.02 -4.18
C ASP A 115 0.59 -4.91 -3.18
N MET A 116 1.81 -4.77 -3.68
CA MET A 116 2.97 -4.38 -2.86
C MET A 116 2.79 -2.99 -2.26
N VAL A 117 2.34 -2.02 -3.07
CA VAL A 117 2.01 -0.67 -2.58
C VAL A 117 0.90 -0.75 -1.54
N ASP A 118 -0.22 -1.40 -1.86
CA ASP A 118 -1.41 -1.47 -1.00
C ASP A 118 -1.12 -2.18 0.34
N ARG A 119 -0.13 -3.08 0.34
CA ARG A 119 0.30 -3.78 1.55
C ARG A 119 0.96 -2.85 2.56
N ALA A 120 1.90 -2.01 2.14
CA ALA A 120 2.80 -1.34 3.07
C ALA A 120 2.61 0.19 3.11
N ALA A 121 2.22 0.84 2.01
CA ALA A 121 2.13 2.29 1.95
C ALA A 121 1.25 2.91 3.06
N PRO A 122 0.06 2.38 3.41
CA PRO A 122 -0.75 2.99 4.46
C PRO A 122 -0.01 3.06 5.80
N SER A 123 0.48 1.95 6.31
CA SER A 123 1.10 1.88 7.64
C SER A 123 2.51 2.44 7.68
N VAL A 124 3.31 2.20 6.64
CA VAL A 124 4.72 2.59 6.60
C VAL A 124 4.85 4.06 6.20
N VAL A 125 4.27 4.46 5.07
CA VAL A 125 4.37 5.85 4.58
C VAL A 125 3.34 6.72 5.31
N GLY A 126 2.06 6.35 5.28
CA GLY A 126 0.99 7.10 5.94
C GLY A 126 1.20 7.15 7.46
N GLY A 127 1.58 6.03 8.09
CA GLY A 127 1.86 5.99 9.52
C GLY A 127 3.02 6.88 9.96
N HIS A 128 4.05 7.02 9.14
CA HIS A 128 5.16 7.95 9.39
C HIS A 128 4.75 9.41 9.19
N LEU A 129 3.97 9.70 8.13
CA LEU A 129 3.62 11.07 7.76
C LEU A 129 2.40 11.64 8.49
N LEU A 130 1.65 10.86 9.29
CA LEU A 130 0.39 11.28 9.91
C LEU A 130 0.49 12.60 10.68
N ARG A 131 1.61 12.88 11.35
CA ARG A 131 1.85 14.13 12.10
C ARG A 131 3.04 14.92 11.55
N ARG A 132 3.29 14.82 10.24
CA ARG A 132 4.41 15.45 9.54
C ARG A 132 3.94 16.16 8.28
N SER A 133 4.87 16.87 7.62
CA SER A 133 4.63 17.50 6.32
C SER A 133 4.12 16.48 5.28
N ARG A 134 3.15 16.89 4.47
CA ARG A 134 2.62 16.11 3.34
C ARG A 134 3.43 16.30 2.06
N ALA A 135 4.44 17.16 2.05
CA ALA A 135 5.28 17.42 0.88
C ALA A 135 5.78 16.14 0.18
N PRO A 136 6.27 15.09 0.90
CA PRO A 136 6.69 13.86 0.25
C PRO A 136 5.58 13.14 -0.52
N LEU A 137 4.31 13.26 -0.10
CA LEU A 137 3.19 12.68 -0.84
C LEU A 137 2.90 13.44 -2.13
N HIS A 138 3.04 14.76 -2.13
CA HIS A 138 2.91 15.57 -3.34
C HIS A 138 4.06 15.30 -4.33
N GLU A 139 5.27 15.10 -3.83
CA GLU A 139 6.42 14.69 -4.65
C GLU A 139 6.17 13.32 -5.30
N LEU A 140 5.66 12.35 -4.55
CA LEU A 140 5.27 11.04 -5.06
C LEU A 140 4.13 11.14 -6.09
N ALA A 141 3.16 12.04 -5.86
CA ALA A 141 2.06 12.26 -6.80
C ALA A 141 2.50 12.85 -8.14
N ALA A 142 3.61 13.59 -8.16
CA ALA A 142 4.22 14.15 -9.37
C ALA A 142 5.24 13.22 -10.07
N ALA A 143 5.50 12.04 -9.52
CA ALA A 143 6.49 11.12 -10.06
C ALA A 143 6.08 10.52 -11.41
N ALA A 144 7.04 10.21 -12.27
CA ALA A 144 6.81 9.54 -13.55
C ALA A 144 6.29 8.10 -13.37
N ASP A 145 6.78 7.40 -12.34
CA ASP A 145 6.38 6.02 -12.02
C ASP A 145 4.96 5.96 -11.42
N PRO A 146 4.02 5.22 -12.03
CA PRO A 146 2.65 5.10 -11.55
C PRO A 146 2.54 4.43 -10.16
N LEU A 147 3.47 3.56 -9.76
CA LEU A 147 3.45 2.96 -8.44
C LEU A 147 3.87 3.95 -7.35
N ARG A 148 4.72 4.94 -7.67
CA ARG A 148 4.99 6.09 -6.79
C ARG A 148 3.74 6.95 -6.63
N ARG A 149 3.05 7.28 -7.73
CA ARG A 149 1.78 8.02 -7.69
C ARG A 149 0.69 7.22 -6.95
N ARG A 150 0.64 5.90 -7.13
CA ARG A 150 -0.25 5.04 -6.34
C ARG A 150 0.09 5.11 -4.84
N THR A 151 1.37 5.10 -4.47
CA THR A 151 1.80 5.27 -3.07
C THR A 151 1.27 6.57 -2.48
N ALA A 152 1.30 7.67 -3.24
CA ALA A 152 0.81 8.99 -2.80
C ALA A 152 -0.66 8.99 -2.39
N VAL A 153 -1.52 8.24 -3.07
CA VAL A 153 -2.96 8.16 -2.75
C VAL A 153 -3.35 6.95 -1.89
N THR A 154 -2.46 5.97 -1.74
CA THR A 154 -2.72 4.81 -0.88
C THR A 154 -2.28 5.07 0.57
N ALA A 155 -1.16 5.76 0.77
CA ALA A 155 -0.66 6.12 2.09
C ALA A 155 -1.68 6.89 2.95
N PRO A 156 -2.44 7.87 2.42
CA PRO A 156 -3.45 8.62 3.17
C PRO A 156 -4.63 7.80 3.69
N LEU A 157 -4.80 6.54 3.29
CA LEU A 157 -5.76 5.64 3.95
C LEU A 157 -5.48 5.49 5.46
N TRP A 158 -4.24 5.70 5.87
CA TRP A 158 -3.87 5.75 7.28
C TRP A 158 -4.42 7.00 7.97
N PHE A 159 -4.42 8.15 7.30
CA PHE A 159 -4.98 9.41 7.83
C PHE A 159 -6.49 9.30 7.99
N VAL A 160 -7.17 8.72 7.00
CA VAL A 160 -8.60 8.45 7.08
C VAL A 160 -8.97 7.57 8.26
N ARG A 161 -8.10 6.64 8.64
CA ARG A 161 -8.37 5.68 9.72
C ARG A 161 -7.95 6.16 11.10
N TYR A 162 -6.85 6.89 11.22
CA TYR A 162 -6.18 7.20 12.48
C TYR A 162 -5.89 8.69 12.68
N GLY A 163 -6.16 9.51 11.68
CA GLY A 163 -6.08 10.95 11.72
C GLY A 163 -7.33 11.60 12.28
N ASP A 164 -7.46 12.88 12.03
CA ASP A 164 -8.63 13.67 12.40
C ASP A 164 -9.23 14.38 11.16
N ARG A 165 -10.31 15.17 11.38
CA ARG A 165 -10.98 15.87 10.28
C ARG A 165 -10.10 16.88 9.54
N SER A 166 -9.07 17.42 10.18
CA SER A 166 -8.15 18.36 9.52
C SER A 166 -7.29 17.69 8.45
N ASP A 167 -7.03 16.37 8.58
CA ASP A 167 -6.30 15.61 7.58
C ASP A 167 -7.09 15.41 6.26
N LEU A 168 -8.43 15.61 6.29
CA LEU A 168 -9.29 15.35 5.12
C LEU A 168 -8.98 16.30 3.96
N ALA A 169 -8.60 17.54 4.24
CA ALA A 169 -8.22 18.50 3.20
C ALA A 169 -7.02 17.99 2.38
N ASP A 170 -5.99 17.46 3.05
CA ASP A 170 -4.82 16.87 2.41
C ASP A 170 -5.17 15.62 1.59
N VAL A 171 -6.05 14.77 2.16
CA VAL A 171 -6.56 13.56 1.48
C VAL A 171 -7.25 13.93 0.17
N LEU A 172 -8.14 14.93 0.18
CA LEU A 172 -8.86 15.39 -1.01
C LEU A 172 -7.94 16.10 -1.99
N ALA A 173 -6.95 16.87 -1.52
CA ALA A 173 -5.98 17.52 -2.40
C ALA A 173 -5.13 16.49 -3.17
N LEU A 174 -4.68 15.42 -2.52
CA LEU A 174 -3.95 14.32 -3.18
C LEU A 174 -4.84 13.56 -4.16
N ALA A 175 -6.10 13.30 -3.80
CA ALA A 175 -7.07 12.69 -4.72
C ALA A 175 -7.36 13.59 -5.93
N ALA A 176 -7.41 14.91 -5.75
CA ALA A 176 -7.62 15.87 -6.84
C ALA A 176 -6.43 15.92 -7.81
N ALA A 177 -5.20 15.85 -7.29
CA ALA A 177 -3.98 15.84 -8.10
C ALA A 177 -3.90 14.63 -9.04
N LEU A 178 -4.54 13.50 -8.67
CA LEU A 178 -4.49 12.23 -9.42
C LEU A 178 -5.88 11.78 -9.93
N ALA A 179 -6.86 12.68 -9.95
CA ALA A 179 -8.24 12.35 -10.31
C ALA A 179 -8.41 11.87 -11.76
N ASP A 180 -7.56 12.33 -12.66
CA ASP A 180 -7.49 11.98 -14.10
C ASP A 180 -6.14 11.36 -14.49
N ASP A 181 -5.49 10.70 -13.55
CA ASP A 181 -4.20 10.03 -13.81
C ASP A 181 -4.30 9.14 -15.07
N PRO A 182 -3.31 9.17 -15.98
CA PRO A 182 -3.36 8.38 -17.20
C PRO A 182 -3.21 6.88 -16.97
N ASP A 183 -2.67 6.46 -15.82
CA ASP A 183 -2.35 5.05 -15.57
C ASP A 183 -3.47 4.32 -14.79
N PRO A 184 -4.00 3.20 -15.31
CA PRO A 184 -5.02 2.40 -14.64
C PRO A 184 -4.64 1.92 -13.23
N LEU A 185 -3.35 1.77 -12.92
CA LEU A 185 -2.88 1.38 -11.59
C LEU A 185 -3.24 2.41 -10.51
N VAL A 186 -3.43 3.67 -10.89
CA VAL A 186 -3.76 4.76 -9.96
C VAL A 186 -5.27 4.91 -9.77
N HIS A 187 -6.09 4.59 -10.78
CA HIS A 187 -7.54 4.84 -10.78
C HIS A 187 -8.26 4.24 -9.58
N LEU A 188 -8.04 2.92 -9.31
CA LEU A 188 -8.67 2.24 -8.19
C LEU A 188 -8.18 2.74 -6.83
N ALA A 189 -6.94 3.19 -6.74
CA ALA A 189 -6.39 3.73 -5.51
C ALA A 189 -7.04 5.07 -5.15
N VAL A 190 -7.20 6.00 -6.12
CA VAL A 190 -7.94 7.26 -5.96
C VAL A 190 -9.38 6.99 -5.53
N GLY A 191 -10.09 6.12 -6.25
CA GLY A 191 -11.46 5.77 -5.91
C GLY A 191 -11.60 5.12 -4.54
N THR A 192 -10.63 4.29 -4.14
CA THR A 192 -10.62 3.64 -2.81
C THR A 192 -10.38 4.66 -1.71
N LEU A 193 -9.45 5.60 -1.90
CA LEU A 193 -9.21 6.68 -0.95
C LEU A 193 -10.49 7.51 -0.73
N LEU A 194 -11.15 7.95 -1.80
CA LEU A 194 -12.40 8.72 -1.73
C LEU A 194 -13.54 7.93 -1.07
N LYS A 195 -13.67 6.62 -1.37
CA LYS A 195 -14.64 5.74 -0.71
C LYS A 195 -14.47 5.71 0.81
N HIS A 196 -13.22 5.67 1.27
CA HIS A 196 -12.93 5.65 2.70
C HIS A 196 -13.09 7.03 3.33
N ALA A 197 -12.67 8.10 2.65
CA ALA A 197 -12.89 9.49 3.05
C ALA A 197 -14.37 9.82 3.22
N GLY A 198 -15.24 9.30 2.32
CA GLY A 198 -16.69 9.43 2.43
C GLY A 198 -17.32 8.73 3.65
N GLY A 199 -16.58 7.86 4.33
CA GLY A 199 -16.98 7.34 5.63
C GLY A 199 -16.77 8.31 6.79
N LEU A 200 -15.89 9.33 6.60
CA LEU A 200 -15.64 10.40 7.57
C LEU A 200 -16.53 11.62 7.28
N ASP A 201 -16.62 11.99 6.02
CA ASP A 201 -17.37 13.17 5.57
C ASP A 201 -17.96 12.92 4.17
N PRO A 202 -19.21 12.43 4.09
CA PRO A 202 -19.89 12.18 2.82
C PRO A 202 -20.11 13.45 1.99
N ASP A 203 -20.34 14.61 2.66
CA ASP A 203 -20.63 15.87 1.99
C ASP A 203 -19.37 16.42 1.32
N ALA A 204 -18.23 16.37 2.00
CA ALA A 204 -16.94 16.74 1.43
C ALA A 204 -16.58 15.90 0.20
N VAL A 205 -16.83 14.58 0.24
CA VAL A 205 -16.61 13.71 -0.92
C VAL A 205 -17.62 13.96 -2.04
N THR A 206 -18.88 14.28 -1.72
CA THR A 206 -19.88 14.65 -2.73
C THR A 206 -19.48 15.95 -3.44
N ALA A 207 -19.06 16.98 -2.69
CA ALA A 207 -18.54 18.22 -3.25
C ALA A 207 -17.29 18.00 -4.14
N PHE A 208 -16.37 17.12 -3.69
CA PHE A 208 -15.23 16.70 -4.50
C PHE A 208 -15.68 16.07 -5.82
N LEU A 209 -16.64 15.16 -5.79
CA LEU A 209 -17.13 14.48 -6.99
C LEU A 209 -17.85 15.46 -7.92
N ASP A 210 -18.59 16.46 -7.40
CA ASP A 210 -19.21 17.51 -8.21
C ASP A 210 -18.17 18.28 -9.03
N ALA A 211 -17.00 18.55 -8.45
CA ALA A 211 -15.92 19.29 -9.10
C ALA A 211 -15.08 18.41 -10.05
N HIS A 212 -14.93 17.11 -9.78
CA HIS A 212 -13.92 16.30 -10.45
C HIS A 212 -14.45 15.08 -11.22
N ALA A 213 -15.69 14.62 -10.99
CA ALA A 213 -16.22 13.40 -11.59
C ALA A 213 -16.17 13.38 -13.12
N ALA A 214 -16.30 14.55 -13.77
CA ALA A 214 -16.27 14.64 -15.23
C ALA A 214 -14.94 14.20 -15.85
N ARG A 215 -13.82 14.35 -15.13
CA ARG A 215 -12.49 13.96 -15.59
C ARG A 215 -12.00 12.64 -15.01
N MET A 216 -12.71 12.08 -14.02
CA MET A 216 -12.31 10.83 -13.37
C MET A 216 -12.61 9.62 -14.27
N PRO A 217 -11.67 8.65 -14.37
CA PRO A 217 -11.92 7.38 -15.03
C PRO A 217 -13.06 6.59 -14.37
N ARG A 218 -13.84 5.86 -15.16
CA ARG A 218 -15.00 5.09 -14.66
C ARG A 218 -14.66 4.11 -13.53
N PRO A 219 -13.51 3.40 -13.50
CA PRO A 219 -13.15 2.55 -12.36
C PRO A 219 -12.99 3.34 -11.06
N ALA A 220 -12.35 4.52 -11.12
CA ALA A 220 -12.19 5.43 -9.98
C ALA A 220 -13.56 5.91 -9.45
N LEU A 221 -14.44 6.38 -10.34
CA LEU A 221 -15.79 6.83 -9.98
C LEU A 221 -16.62 5.72 -9.33
N ARG A 222 -16.62 4.52 -9.90
CA ARG A 222 -17.33 3.37 -9.31
C ARG A 222 -16.84 3.04 -7.91
N ALA A 223 -15.53 3.07 -7.69
CA ALA A 223 -14.97 2.82 -6.37
C ALA A 223 -15.31 3.95 -5.39
N ALA A 224 -15.13 5.22 -5.78
CA ALA A 224 -15.40 6.39 -4.95
C ALA A 224 -16.86 6.45 -4.48
N THR A 225 -17.80 6.11 -5.36
CA THR A 225 -19.25 6.17 -5.08
C THR A 225 -19.82 4.93 -4.40
N ALA A 226 -19.00 3.90 -4.15
CA ALA A 226 -19.49 2.58 -3.68
C ALA A 226 -20.25 2.62 -2.35
N LYS A 227 -19.98 3.62 -1.48
CA LYS A 227 -20.64 3.81 -0.19
C LYS A 227 -21.68 4.93 -0.17
N LEU A 228 -21.88 5.65 -1.28
CA LEU A 228 -22.92 6.66 -1.39
C LEU A 228 -24.32 6.02 -1.49
N LEU A 229 -25.35 6.76 -1.06
CA LEU A 229 -26.74 6.36 -1.26
C LEU A 229 -27.05 6.14 -2.75
N PRO A 230 -27.96 5.23 -3.12
CA PRO A 230 -28.24 4.91 -4.53
C PRO A 230 -28.53 6.14 -5.40
N ALA A 231 -29.34 7.09 -4.91
CA ALA A 231 -29.67 8.32 -5.63
C ALA A 231 -28.44 9.22 -5.86
N GLN A 232 -27.57 9.37 -4.85
CA GLN A 232 -26.33 10.12 -4.98
C GLN A 232 -25.37 9.44 -5.96
N ARG A 233 -25.26 8.10 -5.86
CA ARG A 233 -24.40 7.31 -6.75
C ARG A 233 -24.83 7.43 -8.22
N ALA A 234 -26.13 7.35 -8.51
CA ALA A 234 -26.68 7.47 -9.87
C ALA A 234 -26.30 8.81 -10.53
N ARG A 235 -26.21 9.88 -9.76
CA ARG A 235 -25.79 11.22 -10.23
C ARG A 235 -24.39 11.21 -10.88
N PHE A 236 -23.48 10.38 -10.41
CA PHE A 236 -22.09 10.32 -10.88
C PHE A 236 -21.82 9.15 -11.84
N THR A 237 -22.57 8.06 -11.74
CA THR A 237 -22.32 6.83 -12.51
C THR A 237 -23.32 6.57 -13.65
N GLY A 238 -24.41 7.34 -13.73
CA GLY A 238 -25.49 7.20 -14.71
C GLY A 238 -25.25 7.89 -16.04
N ARG A 239 -24.01 8.33 -16.33
CA ARG A 239 -23.63 8.96 -17.61
C ARG A 239 -22.89 7.99 -18.53
#